data_ae84fb394473d6af618be8be37f28ff7
#
_entry.id   ae84fb394473d6af618be8be37f28ff7
#
_cell.length_a   1.000
_cell.length_b   1.000
_cell.length_c   1.000
_cell.angle_alpha   90.00
_cell.angle_beta   90.00
_cell.angle_gamma   90.00
#
_symmetry.space_group_name_H-M   'P 1'
#
loop_
_entity.id
_entity.type
_entity.pdbx_description
1 polymer ?
#
loop_
_entity_poly.entity_id
_entity_poly.type
_entity_poly.pdbx_seq_one_letter_code
_entity_poly.pdbx_strand_id
1 'polypeptide(L)'
;DRLCPQLTAAVNLTLTGHGLSPQEAERELRGLGFTDAELALPAARLSGGQKRRAALLRALLCKDAATLLLDEPFTGMDAELVADAVAATKRLAGARPTILVTHDRTAADLLGWPVKEV
;
A
#
# COMPACT_ATOMS: atom_id res chain seq x y z
N ASP A 1 0.52 -8.30 7.03
CA ASP A 1 1.25 -7.07 7.10
C ASP A 1 2.70 -7.18 7.40
N ARG A 2 3.26 -8.35 7.57
CA ARG A 2 4.68 -8.51 7.82
C ARG A 2 5.44 -8.67 6.53
N LEU A 3 6.36 -7.76 6.31
CA LEU A 3 7.32 -7.88 5.21
C LEU A 3 8.43 -8.84 5.61
N CYS A 4 8.98 -9.56 4.64
CA CYS A 4 10.18 -10.33 4.87
C CYS A 4 11.36 -9.36 5.05
N PRO A 5 12.00 -9.32 6.24
CA PRO A 5 12.95 -8.25 6.55
C PRO A 5 14.23 -8.29 5.73
N GLN A 6 14.62 -9.45 5.22
CA GLN A 6 15.85 -9.62 4.46
C GLN A 6 15.69 -9.22 2.99
N LEU A 7 14.46 -9.11 2.49
CA LEU A 7 14.19 -8.82 1.10
C LEU A 7 13.84 -7.34 0.91
N THR A 8 14.06 -6.82 -0.29
CA THR A 8 13.65 -5.45 -0.62
C THR A 8 12.13 -5.33 -0.63
N ALA A 9 11.63 -4.09 -0.59
CA ALA A 9 10.19 -3.85 -0.69
C ALA A 9 9.61 -4.43 -1.99
N ALA A 10 10.29 -4.19 -3.12
CA ALA A 10 9.82 -4.69 -4.42
C ALA A 10 9.70 -6.22 -4.43
N VAL A 11 10.69 -6.92 -3.91
CA VAL A 11 10.65 -8.38 -3.85
C VAL A 11 9.52 -8.85 -2.93
N ASN A 12 9.31 -8.16 -1.81
CA ASN A 12 8.17 -8.47 -0.93
C ASN A 12 6.84 -8.40 -1.68
N LEU A 13 6.67 -7.40 -2.54
CA LEU A 13 5.43 -7.27 -3.32
C LEU A 13 5.28 -8.43 -4.31
N THR A 14 6.36 -8.87 -4.92
CA THR A 14 6.30 -9.97 -5.92
C THR A 14 6.00 -11.31 -5.31
N LEU A 15 6.23 -11.51 -4.01
CA LEU A 15 5.98 -12.79 -3.35
C LEU A 15 4.49 -13.16 -3.33
N THR A 16 3.61 -12.18 -3.30
CA THR A 16 2.16 -12.39 -3.22
C THR A 16 1.42 -11.89 -4.46
N GLY A 17 2.11 -11.16 -5.33
CA GLY A 17 1.51 -10.61 -6.54
C GLY A 17 1.76 -11.52 -7.73
N HIS A 18 0.87 -12.48 -7.99
CA HIS A 18 1.00 -13.39 -9.12
C HIS A 18 1.13 -12.60 -10.43
N GLY A 19 2.20 -12.87 -11.17
CA GLY A 19 2.48 -12.20 -12.43
C GLY A 19 3.00 -10.77 -12.29
N LEU A 20 3.21 -10.28 -11.08
CA LEU A 20 3.78 -8.95 -10.85
C LEU A 20 5.28 -9.00 -11.08
N SER A 21 5.79 -8.18 -12.00
CA SER A 21 7.22 -8.08 -12.24
C SER A 21 7.87 -7.17 -11.18
N PRO A 22 9.19 -7.34 -10.94
CA PRO A 22 9.91 -6.41 -10.06
C PRO A 22 9.81 -4.96 -10.52
N GLN A 23 9.80 -4.71 -11.83
CA GLN A 23 9.69 -3.36 -12.37
C GLN A 23 8.34 -2.73 -12.07
N GLU A 24 7.27 -3.51 -12.16
CA GLU A 24 5.92 -3.03 -11.80
C GLU A 24 5.84 -2.74 -10.31
N ALA A 25 6.43 -3.61 -9.48
CA ALA A 25 6.47 -3.39 -8.02
C ALA A 25 7.21 -2.11 -7.68
N GLU A 26 8.36 -1.88 -8.31
CA GLU A 26 9.14 -0.66 -8.08
C GLU A 26 8.38 0.59 -8.52
N ARG A 27 7.66 0.52 -9.63
CA ARG A 27 6.84 1.63 -10.12
C ARG A 27 5.78 2.02 -9.09
N GLU A 28 5.09 1.04 -8.54
CA GLU A 28 4.08 1.31 -7.52
C GLU A 28 4.69 1.90 -6.24
N LEU A 29 5.84 1.40 -5.84
CA LEU A 29 6.54 1.93 -4.68
C LEU A 29 7.01 3.37 -4.89
N ARG A 30 7.54 3.68 -6.07
CA ARG A 30 7.90 5.05 -6.43
C ARG A 30 6.70 5.98 -6.40
N GLY A 31 5.53 5.48 -6.83
CA GLY A 31 4.29 6.24 -6.75
C GLY A 31 3.89 6.61 -5.32
N LEU A 32 4.40 5.88 -4.33
CA LEU A 32 4.19 6.18 -2.91
C LEU A 32 5.46 6.74 -2.24
N GLY A 33 6.32 7.38 -3.01
CA GLY A 33 7.42 8.17 -2.47
C GLY A 33 8.72 7.43 -2.22
N PHE A 34 8.86 6.19 -2.67
CA PHE A 34 10.12 5.47 -2.53
C PHE A 34 11.16 6.01 -3.50
N THR A 35 12.36 6.31 -2.97
CA THR A 35 13.52 6.70 -3.78
C THR A 35 14.27 5.45 -4.24
N ASP A 36 15.18 5.63 -5.21
CA ASP A 36 16.03 4.53 -5.67
C ASP A 36 16.87 3.95 -4.55
N ALA A 37 17.40 4.80 -3.66
CA ALA A 37 18.17 4.35 -2.50
C ALA A 37 17.32 3.48 -1.57
N GLU A 38 16.08 3.88 -1.34
CA GLU A 38 15.15 3.13 -0.48
C GLU A 38 14.73 1.81 -1.11
N LEU A 39 14.56 1.77 -2.43
CA LEU A 39 14.25 0.54 -3.15
C LEU A 39 15.37 -0.50 -3.07
N ALA A 40 16.61 -0.06 -2.86
CA ALA A 40 17.76 -0.95 -2.74
C ALA A 40 17.92 -1.54 -1.33
N LEU A 41 17.22 -1.00 -0.33
CA LEU A 41 17.37 -1.44 1.06
C LEU A 41 16.55 -2.69 1.34
N PRO A 42 17.06 -3.60 2.21
CA PRO A 42 16.20 -4.65 2.76
C PRO A 42 15.11 -4.01 3.63
N ALA A 43 13.94 -4.65 3.68
CA ALA A 43 12.79 -4.10 4.40
C ALA A 43 13.08 -3.79 5.86
N ALA A 44 13.98 -4.56 6.48
CA ALA A 44 14.38 -4.32 7.88
C ALA A 44 14.95 -2.92 8.10
N ARG A 45 15.53 -2.30 7.06
CA ARG A 45 16.18 -0.99 7.16
C ARG A 45 15.27 0.16 6.75
N LEU A 46 14.05 -0.12 6.37
CA LEU A 46 13.07 0.92 6.04
C LEU A 46 12.48 1.54 7.31
N SER A 47 12.01 2.77 7.20
CA SER A 47 11.27 3.42 8.28
C SER A 47 9.91 2.72 8.48
N GLY A 48 9.26 3.00 9.62
CA GLY A 48 7.92 2.47 9.87
C GLY A 48 6.92 2.91 8.82
N GLY A 49 6.98 4.16 8.38
CA GLY A 49 6.10 4.67 7.32
C GLY A 49 6.34 4.00 5.98
N GLN A 50 7.60 3.76 5.63
CA GLN A 50 7.95 3.06 4.40
C GLN A 50 7.47 1.61 4.43
N LYS A 51 7.67 0.92 5.55
CA LYS A 51 7.15 -0.46 5.72
C LYS A 51 5.64 -0.50 5.57
N ARG A 52 4.95 0.49 6.14
CA ARG A 52 3.48 0.56 6.09
C ARG A 52 3.00 0.78 4.66
N ARG A 53 3.67 1.64 3.90
CA ARG A 53 3.31 1.86 2.49
C ARG A 53 3.57 0.62 1.63
N ALA A 54 4.68 -0.07 1.87
CA ALA A 54 4.97 -1.31 1.16
C ALA A 54 3.95 -2.40 1.50
N ALA A 55 3.55 -2.51 2.77
CA ALA A 55 2.54 -3.47 3.20
C ALA A 55 1.17 -3.18 2.57
N LEU A 56 0.80 -1.91 2.46
CA LEU A 56 -0.43 -1.51 1.78
C LEU A 56 -0.42 -1.96 0.32
N LEU A 57 0.65 -1.67 -0.40
CA LEU A 57 0.77 -2.09 -1.80
C LEU A 57 0.76 -3.61 -1.94
N ARG A 58 1.42 -4.32 -1.04
CA ARG A 58 1.40 -5.79 -1.07
C ARG A 58 -0.02 -6.33 -0.95
N ALA A 59 -0.81 -5.76 -0.04
CA ALA A 59 -2.19 -6.18 0.14
C ALA A 59 -3.02 -5.88 -1.12
N LEU A 60 -2.87 -4.68 -1.69
CA LEU A 60 -3.61 -4.27 -2.87
C LEU A 60 -3.25 -5.07 -4.12
N LEU A 61 -1.98 -5.46 -4.24
CA LEU A 61 -1.48 -6.19 -5.40
C LEU A 61 -1.66 -7.70 -5.29
N CYS A 62 -2.16 -8.19 -4.16
CA CYS A 62 -2.47 -9.59 -3.97
C CYS A 62 -3.77 -9.94 -4.71
N LYS A 63 -3.65 -10.36 -5.95
CA LYS A 63 -4.79 -10.60 -6.84
C LYS A 63 -5.66 -11.79 -6.41
N ASP A 64 -5.11 -12.68 -5.61
CA ASP A 64 -5.85 -13.84 -5.09
C ASP A 64 -6.85 -13.47 -3.99
N ALA A 65 -6.69 -12.30 -3.39
CA ALA A 65 -7.61 -11.85 -2.35
C ALA A 65 -8.92 -11.38 -2.99
N ALA A 66 -10.01 -12.10 -2.73
CA ALA A 66 -11.32 -11.74 -3.24
C ALA A 66 -11.91 -10.52 -2.53
N THR A 67 -11.50 -10.29 -1.29
CA THR A 67 -11.93 -9.18 -0.45
C THR A 67 -10.71 -8.54 0.19
N LEU A 68 -10.71 -7.23 0.31
CA LEU A 68 -9.62 -6.50 0.96
C LEU A 68 -10.10 -5.97 2.31
N LEU A 69 -9.24 -6.11 3.32
CA LEU A 69 -9.44 -5.51 4.64
C LEU A 69 -8.21 -4.67 4.96
N LEU A 70 -8.39 -3.36 5.02
CA LEU A 70 -7.31 -2.41 5.23
C LEU A 70 -7.58 -1.65 6.53
N ASP A 71 -6.69 -1.81 7.51
CA ASP A 71 -6.83 -1.19 8.83
C ASP A 71 -5.78 -0.08 8.98
N GLU A 72 -6.27 1.16 9.07
CA GLU A 72 -5.45 2.36 9.23
C GLU A 72 -4.28 2.42 8.23
N PRO A 73 -4.55 2.26 6.91
CA PRO A 73 -3.46 2.13 5.94
C PRO A 73 -2.69 3.44 5.68
N PHE A 74 -3.25 4.59 6.09
CA PHE A 74 -2.67 5.90 5.78
C PHE A 74 -1.96 6.55 6.97
N THR A 75 -1.82 5.84 8.08
CA THR A 75 -1.18 6.37 9.28
C THR A 75 0.26 6.78 9.00
N GLY A 76 0.64 7.97 9.47
CA GLY A 76 2.00 8.46 9.33
C GLY A 76 2.34 9.07 7.97
N MET A 77 1.36 9.20 7.09
CA MET A 77 1.56 9.84 5.78
C MET A 77 1.16 11.31 5.83
N ASP A 78 1.92 12.16 5.14
CA ASP A 78 1.51 13.56 4.95
C ASP A 78 0.36 13.66 3.94
N ALA A 79 -0.18 14.86 3.76
CA ALA A 79 -1.35 15.06 2.90
C ALA A 79 -1.11 14.62 1.45
N GLU A 80 0.08 14.87 0.94
CA GLU A 80 0.43 14.49 -0.44
C GLU A 80 0.51 12.98 -0.60
N LEU A 81 1.16 12.30 0.35
CA LEU A 81 1.23 10.84 0.35
C LEU A 81 -0.13 10.20 0.55
N VAL A 82 -0.99 10.77 1.40
CA VAL A 82 -2.36 10.27 1.56
C VAL A 82 -3.10 10.34 0.24
N ALA A 83 -3.00 11.43 -0.50
CA ALA A 83 -3.65 11.55 -1.79
C ALA A 83 -3.14 10.49 -2.78
N ASP A 84 -1.83 10.26 -2.82
CA ASP A 84 -1.24 9.23 -3.69
C ASP A 84 -1.68 7.83 -3.27
N ALA A 85 -1.69 7.56 -1.97
CA ALA A 85 -2.08 6.25 -1.45
C ALA A 85 -3.57 5.96 -1.68
N VAL A 86 -4.42 6.98 -1.53
CA VAL A 86 -5.86 6.85 -1.82
C VAL A 86 -6.06 6.55 -3.31
N ALA A 87 -5.38 7.27 -4.18
CA ALA A 87 -5.48 7.03 -5.61
C ALA A 87 -5.04 5.60 -5.98
N ALA A 88 -3.94 5.13 -5.41
CA ALA A 88 -3.47 3.76 -5.61
C ALA A 88 -4.48 2.74 -5.08
N THR A 89 -5.04 2.99 -3.91
CA THR A 89 -6.03 2.10 -3.29
C THR A 89 -7.25 1.95 -4.18
N LYS A 90 -7.80 3.06 -4.68
CA LYS A 90 -8.98 3.03 -5.56
C LYS A 90 -8.68 2.28 -6.86
N ARG A 91 -7.52 2.56 -7.45
CA ARG A 91 -7.12 1.95 -8.73
C ARG A 91 -6.87 0.46 -8.58
N LEU A 92 -6.14 0.04 -7.55
CA LEU A 92 -5.71 -1.35 -7.39
C LEU A 92 -6.79 -2.23 -6.76
N ALA A 93 -7.64 -1.67 -5.89
CA ALA A 93 -8.76 -2.42 -5.34
C ALA A 93 -9.77 -2.79 -6.43
N GLY A 94 -9.95 -1.91 -7.40
CA GLY A 94 -10.87 -2.15 -8.52
C GLY A 94 -12.28 -2.42 -8.02
N ALA A 95 -12.89 -3.49 -8.52
CA ALA A 95 -14.25 -3.89 -8.17
C ALA A 95 -14.32 -4.84 -6.96
N ARG A 96 -13.17 -5.18 -6.36
CA ARG A 96 -13.17 -6.09 -5.21
C ARG A 96 -13.84 -5.43 -4.01
N PRO A 97 -14.68 -6.17 -3.26
CA PRO A 97 -15.21 -5.66 -1.99
C PRO A 97 -14.05 -5.28 -1.07
N THR A 98 -14.08 -4.07 -0.54
CA THR A 98 -13.01 -3.55 0.30
C THR A 98 -13.60 -2.89 1.54
N ILE A 99 -13.09 -3.30 2.70
CA ILE A 99 -13.40 -2.66 3.98
C ILE A 99 -12.14 -1.93 4.42
N LEU A 100 -12.27 -0.64 4.66
CA LEU A 100 -11.15 0.18 5.08
C LEU A 100 -11.53 0.92 6.36
N VAL A 101 -10.71 0.76 7.39
CA VAL A 101 -10.89 1.42 8.68
C VAL A 101 -9.87 2.53 8.79
N THR A 102 -10.32 3.76 9.02
CA THR A 102 -9.41 4.89 9.18
C THR A 102 -10.03 5.96 10.07
N HIS A 103 -9.19 6.67 10.81
CA HIS A 103 -9.57 7.91 11.52
C HIS A 103 -9.27 9.15 10.68
N ASP A 104 -8.67 8.99 9.51
CA ASP A 104 -8.32 10.11 8.63
C ASP A 104 -9.53 10.50 7.78
N ARG A 105 -10.19 11.60 8.16
CA ARG A 105 -11.38 12.07 7.43
C ARG A 105 -11.03 12.57 6.03
N THR A 106 -9.86 13.15 5.86
CA THR A 106 -9.41 13.59 4.54
C THR A 106 -9.28 12.39 3.59
N ALA A 107 -8.70 11.30 4.07
CA ALA A 107 -8.60 10.08 3.28
C ALA A 107 -9.99 9.51 2.95
N ALA A 108 -10.89 9.48 3.93
CA ALA A 108 -12.25 9.00 3.71
C ALA A 108 -12.99 9.82 2.65
N ASP A 109 -12.83 11.15 2.69
CA ASP A 109 -13.44 12.04 1.70
C ASP A 109 -12.85 11.81 0.30
N LEU A 110 -11.54 11.65 0.22
CA LEU A 110 -10.86 11.39 -1.06
C LEU A 110 -11.25 10.04 -1.67
N LEU A 111 -11.48 9.03 -0.82
CA LEU A 111 -11.95 7.73 -1.30
C LEU A 111 -13.34 7.82 -1.91
N GLY A 112 -14.22 8.62 -1.34
CA GLY A 112 -15.59 8.76 -1.81
C GLY A 112 -16.45 7.52 -1.62
N TRP A 113 -16.00 6.57 -0.81
CA TRP A 113 -16.73 5.35 -0.51
C TRP A 113 -17.77 5.61 0.59
N PRO A 114 -18.84 4.77 0.67
CA PRO A 114 -19.79 4.89 1.77
C PRO A 114 -19.08 4.79 3.12
N VAL A 115 -19.41 5.70 4.02
CA VAL A 115 -18.77 5.79 5.34
C VAL A 115 -19.76 5.38 6.39
N LYS A 116 -19.31 4.53 7.33
CA LYS A 116 -20.07 4.16 8.51
C LYS A 116 -19.24 4.51 9.73
N GLU A 117 -19.75 5.40 10.56
CA GLU A 117 -19.12 5.74 11.84
C GLU A 117 -19.52 4.72 12.90
N VAL A 118 -18.58 4.39 13.74
CA VAL A 118 -18.78 3.42 14.82
C VAL A 118 -18.61 4.10 16.17
#